data_881f066c2913e6a2f2cd2a3c4574424e
#
_entry.id   881f066c2913e6a2f2cd2a3c4574424e
#
_cell.length_a   1.000
_cell.length_b   1.000
_cell.length_c   1.000
_cell.angle_alpha   90.00
_cell.angle_beta   90.00
_cell.angle_gamma   90.00
#
_symmetry.space_group_name_H-M   'P 1'
#
loop_
_entity.id
_entity.type
_entity.pdbx_description
1 polymer ?
#
loop_
_entity_poly.entity_id
_entity_poly.type
_entity_poly.pdbx_seq_one_letter_code
_entity_poly.pdbx_strand_id
1 'polypeptide(L)'
;MLGKQVWRLLHNKDSLFYKVFKSKYFLNCSILDDGVKVKGSYAWQSILKACKVVRLGSRWIIGDGKSVMIRGDKWLSNLHSSRVVSPQQNLPNNTQVCALIDEETGKWIEDQVVDEFSPHEAFAILGIPLSSTQVKDKLIWMATPNGCYSTKSAYHPLSTEVAKKIPGPSNMTAYKKFWLDIWQLKVPNKIRHFIWRVANESLPTKKNLLQRNITANALCDGCSSETEDTIHAIWGCAKVKSVWWELEHCRPFVG
;
A
#
# COMPACT_ATOMS: atom_id res chain seq x y z
N MET A 1 -2.14 -7.70 2.80
CA MET A 1 -2.23 -8.85 1.86
C MET A 1 -1.99 -8.44 0.40
N LEU A 2 -2.65 -7.44 -0.14
CA LEU A 2 -2.50 -7.00 -1.55
C LEU A 2 -1.07 -6.59 -1.94
N GLY A 3 -0.34 -5.89 -1.06
CA GLY A 3 1.07 -5.56 -1.29
C GLY A 3 1.97 -6.78 -1.56
N LYS A 4 1.66 -7.93 -0.94
CA LYS A 4 2.37 -9.19 -1.24
C LYS A 4 2.12 -9.66 -2.68
N GLN A 5 0.94 -9.41 -3.24
CA GLN A 5 0.66 -9.74 -4.64
C GLN A 5 1.42 -8.82 -5.60
N VAL A 6 1.51 -7.51 -5.29
CA VAL A 6 2.35 -6.57 -6.04
C VAL A 6 3.81 -7.03 -6.00
N TRP A 7 4.31 -7.40 -4.81
CA TRP A 7 5.68 -7.89 -4.65
C TRP A 7 5.94 -9.17 -5.48
N ARG A 8 4.98 -10.08 -5.53
CA ARG A 8 5.07 -11.27 -6.41
C ARG A 8 5.10 -10.91 -7.88
N LEU A 9 4.29 -9.94 -8.33
CA LEU A 9 4.31 -9.46 -9.72
C LEU A 9 5.65 -8.81 -10.11
N LEU A 10 6.38 -8.25 -9.16
CA LEU A 10 7.70 -7.66 -9.42
C LEU A 10 8.82 -8.71 -9.51
N HIS A 11 8.76 -9.76 -8.68
CA HIS A 11 9.86 -10.70 -8.50
C HIS A 11 9.64 -12.06 -9.17
N ASN A 12 8.41 -12.48 -9.40
CA ASN A 12 8.10 -13.81 -9.94
C ASN A 12 7.47 -13.70 -11.35
N LYS A 13 8.33 -13.33 -12.30
CA LYS A 13 7.94 -13.07 -13.71
C LYS A 13 7.51 -14.33 -14.47
N ASP A 14 7.91 -15.52 -14.01
CA ASP A 14 7.58 -16.81 -14.65
C ASP A 14 6.20 -17.33 -14.26
N SER A 15 5.60 -16.78 -13.21
CA SER A 15 4.30 -17.23 -12.70
C SER A 15 3.17 -16.95 -13.70
N LEU A 16 2.17 -17.85 -13.78
CA LEU A 16 0.97 -17.65 -14.57
C LEU A 16 0.25 -16.35 -14.16
N PHE A 17 0.24 -16.04 -12.86
CA PHE A 17 -0.31 -14.80 -12.33
C PHE A 17 0.33 -13.57 -12.96
N TYR A 18 1.66 -13.53 -13.04
CA TYR A 18 2.37 -12.44 -13.72
C TYR A 18 2.02 -12.36 -15.20
N LYS A 19 2.09 -13.49 -15.94
CA LYS A 19 1.84 -13.53 -17.38
C LYS A 19 0.45 -13.01 -17.74
N VAL A 20 -0.58 -13.44 -17.01
CA VAL A 20 -1.98 -12.99 -17.22
C VAL A 20 -2.15 -11.49 -16.92
N PHE A 21 -1.58 -11.00 -15.82
CA PHE A 21 -1.72 -9.58 -15.47
C PHE A 21 -0.89 -8.68 -16.41
N LYS A 22 0.31 -9.12 -16.78
CA LYS A 22 1.21 -8.43 -17.72
C LYS A 22 0.52 -8.22 -19.07
N SER A 23 0.01 -9.27 -19.68
CA SER A 23 -0.63 -9.19 -21.00
C SER A 23 -1.87 -8.30 -21.02
N LYS A 24 -2.59 -8.22 -19.90
CA LYS A 24 -3.85 -7.48 -19.82
C LYS A 24 -3.70 -6.02 -19.40
N TYR A 25 -2.78 -5.69 -18.49
CA TYR A 25 -2.77 -4.42 -17.79
C TYR A 25 -1.49 -3.59 -17.93
N PHE A 26 -0.33 -4.19 -18.15
CA PHE A 26 0.97 -3.48 -18.21
C PHE A 26 1.96 -4.09 -19.21
N LEU A 27 1.50 -4.30 -20.44
CA LEU A 27 2.22 -5.05 -21.49
C LEU A 27 3.66 -4.55 -21.70
N ASN A 28 3.86 -3.23 -21.83
CA ASN A 28 5.12 -2.60 -22.23
C ASN A 28 5.83 -1.86 -21.09
N CYS A 29 5.36 -2.01 -19.86
CA CYS A 29 5.90 -1.29 -18.70
C CYS A 29 6.01 -2.19 -17.47
N SER A 30 6.56 -1.68 -16.36
CA SER A 30 6.48 -2.34 -15.06
C SER A 30 5.16 -2.00 -14.39
N ILE A 31 4.70 -2.83 -13.45
CA ILE A 31 3.51 -2.55 -12.63
C ILE A 31 3.67 -1.29 -11.76
N LEU A 32 4.89 -0.85 -11.52
CA LEU A 32 5.19 0.37 -10.78
C LEU A 32 5.28 1.62 -11.68
N ASP A 33 5.23 1.49 -12.99
CA ASP A 33 5.34 2.62 -13.91
C ASP A 33 3.99 3.34 -14.07
N ASP A 34 4.04 4.57 -14.58
CA ASP A 34 2.84 5.39 -14.81
C ASP A 34 2.04 4.97 -16.07
N GLY A 35 2.65 4.17 -16.97
CA GLY A 35 2.00 3.63 -18.18
C GLY A 35 1.02 2.47 -17.93
N VAL A 36 0.73 2.14 -16.69
CA VAL A 36 -0.16 1.05 -16.31
C VAL A 36 -1.63 1.41 -16.58
N LYS A 37 -2.42 0.49 -17.16
CA LYS A 37 -3.85 0.69 -17.35
C LYS A 37 -4.56 0.89 -16.01
N VAL A 38 -5.12 2.09 -15.82
CA VAL A 38 -5.85 2.44 -14.59
C VAL A 38 -7.21 1.73 -14.50
N LYS A 39 -7.89 1.54 -15.64
CA LYS A 39 -9.20 0.84 -15.69
C LYS A 39 -9.02 -0.67 -15.70
N GLY A 40 -9.82 -1.39 -14.92
CA GLY A 40 -9.77 -2.85 -14.87
C GLY A 40 -10.71 -3.43 -13.81
N SER A 41 -10.62 -4.74 -13.58
CA SER A 41 -11.42 -5.45 -12.59
C SER A 41 -11.20 -4.90 -11.16
N TYR A 42 -12.13 -5.19 -10.25
CA TYR A 42 -12.01 -4.83 -8.84
C TYR A 42 -10.69 -5.31 -8.22
N ALA A 43 -10.29 -6.54 -8.54
CA ALA A 43 -9.01 -7.10 -8.08
C ALA A 43 -7.82 -6.28 -8.58
N TRP A 44 -7.83 -5.87 -9.85
CA TRP A 44 -6.80 -5.03 -10.43
C TRP A 44 -6.72 -3.66 -9.76
N GLN A 45 -7.86 -3.00 -9.56
CA GLN A 45 -7.94 -1.72 -8.86
C GLN A 45 -7.37 -1.81 -7.43
N SER A 46 -7.64 -2.92 -6.75
CA SER A 46 -7.12 -3.17 -5.41
C SER A 46 -5.59 -3.39 -5.42
N ILE A 47 -5.05 -4.05 -6.44
CA ILE A 47 -3.60 -4.21 -6.65
C ILE A 47 -2.94 -2.86 -6.91
N LEU A 48 -3.51 -2.02 -7.78
CA LEU A 48 -3.00 -0.67 -8.06
C LEU A 48 -2.93 0.21 -6.81
N LYS A 49 -3.94 0.16 -5.96
CA LYS A 49 -3.90 0.87 -4.66
C LYS A 49 -2.74 0.39 -3.79
N ALA A 50 -2.43 -0.89 -3.83
CA ALA A 50 -1.31 -1.46 -3.08
C ALA A 50 0.07 -1.13 -3.67
N CYS A 51 0.18 -0.77 -4.97
CA CYS A 51 1.44 -0.33 -5.58
C CYS A 51 2.01 0.91 -4.88
N LYS A 52 1.16 1.83 -4.41
CA LYS A 52 1.60 3.01 -3.66
C LYS A 52 2.41 2.64 -2.41
N VAL A 53 1.97 1.61 -1.70
CA VAL A 53 2.65 1.11 -0.50
C VAL A 53 4.00 0.52 -0.84
N VAL A 54 4.05 -0.29 -1.90
CA VAL A 54 5.30 -0.92 -2.35
C VAL A 54 6.29 0.14 -2.83
N ARG A 55 5.85 1.15 -3.60
CA ARG A 55 6.70 2.29 -4.01
C ARG A 55 7.27 3.07 -2.82
N LEU A 56 6.50 3.23 -1.74
CA LEU A 56 6.96 3.96 -0.55
C LEU A 56 8.11 3.24 0.16
N GLY A 57 8.02 1.93 0.32
CA GLY A 57 8.95 1.16 1.12
C GLY A 57 9.99 0.37 0.32
N SER A 58 10.02 0.46 -1.02
CA SER A 58 11.01 -0.22 -1.85
C SER A 58 12.13 0.73 -2.32
N ARG A 59 13.31 0.14 -2.56
CA ARG A 59 14.49 0.79 -3.13
C ARG A 59 15.25 -0.18 -4.03
N TRP A 60 15.87 0.33 -5.07
CA TRP A 60 16.75 -0.43 -5.93
C TRP A 60 18.14 -0.58 -5.32
N ILE A 61 18.72 -1.76 -5.45
CA ILE A 61 20.15 -2.00 -5.32
C ILE A 61 20.68 -2.08 -6.75
N ILE A 62 21.68 -1.28 -7.04
CA ILE A 62 22.30 -1.21 -8.36
C ILE A 62 23.17 -2.44 -8.59
N GLY A 63 22.96 -3.08 -9.71
CA GLY A 63 23.79 -4.14 -10.25
C GLY A 63 24.41 -3.70 -11.57
N ASP A 64 23.74 -3.97 -12.70
CA ASP A 64 24.15 -3.53 -14.03
C ASP A 64 23.59 -2.15 -14.44
N GLY A 65 22.75 -1.55 -13.62
CA GLY A 65 22.12 -0.25 -13.84
C GLY A 65 21.13 -0.17 -15.01
N LYS A 66 20.83 -1.27 -15.66
CA LYS A 66 19.97 -1.31 -16.88
C LYS A 66 18.47 -1.28 -16.60
N SER A 67 18.06 -1.49 -15.35
CA SER A 67 16.64 -1.50 -14.95
C SER A 67 16.21 -0.29 -14.13
N VAL A 68 17.14 0.60 -13.81
CA VAL A 68 16.93 1.72 -12.86
C VAL A 68 17.13 3.04 -13.58
N MET A 69 16.14 3.93 -13.47
CA MET A 69 16.24 5.30 -13.97
C MET A 69 17.00 6.17 -12.98
N ILE A 70 17.93 6.98 -13.48
CA ILE A 70 18.68 7.94 -12.64
C ILE A 70 17.71 8.83 -11.88
N ARG A 71 16.73 9.41 -12.59
CA ARG A 71 15.72 10.30 -12.04
C ARG A 71 14.38 9.58 -11.93
N GLY A 72 13.74 9.68 -10.79
CA GLY A 72 12.43 9.05 -10.55
C GLY A 72 12.47 7.79 -9.69
N ASP A 73 13.45 6.91 -9.87
CA ASP A 73 13.61 5.72 -9.04
C ASP A 73 14.31 6.01 -7.69
N LYS A 74 14.06 5.14 -6.73
CA LYS A 74 14.72 5.20 -5.41
C LYS A 74 15.90 4.23 -5.42
N TRP A 75 17.10 4.73 -5.45
CA TRP A 75 18.32 3.91 -5.45
C TRP A 75 19.46 4.43 -4.57
N LEU A 76 19.41 5.69 -4.15
CA LEU A 76 20.41 6.27 -3.24
C LEU A 76 20.21 5.77 -1.82
N SER A 77 21.30 5.35 -1.15
CA SER A 77 21.23 4.74 0.17
C SER A 77 21.20 5.73 1.33
N ASN A 78 21.88 6.87 1.19
CA ASN A 78 22.18 7.78 2.29
C ASN A 78 21.35 9.07 2.28
N LEU A 79 20.36 9.21 1.40
CA LEU A 79 19.52 10.39 1.29
C LEU A 79 18.10 10.13 1.79
N HIS A 80 17.51 11.12 2.44
CA HIS A 80 16.14 11.03 3.01
C HIS A 80 15.09 10.61 1.98
N SER A 81 15.21 11.06 0.73
CA SER A 81 14.30 10.71 -0.36
C SER A 81 14.67 9.39 -1.07
N SER A 82 15.92 8.93 -0.90
CA SER A 82 16.53 7.85 -1.71
C SER A 82 16.46 8.09 -3.23
N ARG A 83 16.20 9.32 -3.67
CA ARG A 83 16.09 9.75 -5.07
C ARG A 83 17.04 10.88 -5.35
N VAL A 84 17.45 11.00 -6.60
CA VAL A 84 18.14 12.18 -7.11
C VAL A 84 17.19 13.37 -7.10
N VAL A 85 17.64 14.50 -6.53
CA VAL A 85 16.89 15.74 -6.40
C VAL A 85 17.53 16.86 -7.22
N SER A 86 18.85 16.76 -7.54
CA SER A 86 19.56 17.73 -8.38
C SER A 86 18.82 17.99 -9.68
N PRO A 87 18.79 19.25 -10.14
CA PRO A 87 18.23 19.57 -11.45
C PRO A 87 18.99 18.86 -12.56
N GLN A 88 18.32 18.60 -13.67
CA GLN A 88 18.94 18.03 -14.86
C GLN A 88 20.00 19.00 -15.40
N GLN A 89 21.17 18.45 -15.73
CA GLN A 89 22.23 19.22 -16.41
C GLN A 89 22.45 18.70 -17.84
N ASN A 90 23.18 17.58 -17.99
CA ASN A 90 23.59 17.06 -19.29
C ASN A 90 22.79 15.82 -19.71
N LEU A 91 22.34 15.01 -18.75
CA LEU A 91 21.69 13.73 -19.04
C LEU A 91 20.16 13.85 -19.15
N PRO A 92 19.51 13.26 -20.18
CA PRO A 92 18.06 13.21 -20.30
C PRO A 92 17.37 12.58 -19.07
N ASN A 93 16.12 13.00 -18.77
CA ASN A 93 15.39 12.53 -17.60
C ASN A 93 15.12 11.01 -17.60
N ASN A 94 15.09 10.38 -18.77
CA ASN A 94 14.85 8.95 -18.94
C ASN A 94 16.13 8.12 -19.07
N THR A 95 17.29 8.68 -18.67
CA THR A 95 18.58 7.97 -18.69
C THR A 95 18.63 6.94 -17.55
N GLN A 96 19.13 5.75 -17.87
CA GLN A 96 19.35 4.65 -16.92
C GLN A 96 20.68 4.82 -16.18
N VAL A 97 20.78 4.22 -15.00
CA VAL A 97 22.00 4.29 -14.17
C VAL A 97 23.22 3.68 -14.85
N CYS A 98 23.02 2.70 -15.76
CA CYS A 98 24.13 2.12 -16.52
C CYS A 98 24.94 3.16 -17.33
N ALA A 99 24.35 4.30 -17.71
CA ALA A 99 25.09 5.37 -18.37
C ALA A 99 26.17 6.03 -17.49
N LEU A 100 26.10 5.84 -16.18
CA LEU A 100 27.08 6.34 -15.20
C LEU A 100 28.14 5.29 -14.84
N ILE A 101 28.04 4.10 -15.41
CA ILE A 101 28.91 2.95 -15.12
C ILE A 101 29.74 2.63 -16.37
N ASP A 102 31.03 2.58 -16.22
CA ASP A 102 31.94 2.14 -17.27
C ASP A 102 31.80 0.62 -17.49
N GLU A 103 31.40 0.22 -18.68
CA GLU A 103 31.16 -1.18 -19.03
C GLU A 103 32.42 -2.07 -18.98
N GLU A 104 33.62 -1.49 -19.21
CA GLU A 104 34.88 -2.23 -19.22
C GLU A 104 35.40 -2.47 -17.80
N THR A 105 35.38 -1.45 -16.97
CA THR A 105 35.93 -1.50 -15.61
C THR A 105 34.92 -1.88 -14.55
N GLY A 106 33.63 -1.76 -14.84
CA GLY A 106 32.54 -1.96 -13.88
C GLY A 106 32.53 -0.94 -12.73
N LYS A 107 33.12 0.25 -12.96
CA LYS A 107 33.22 1.33 -11.98
C LYS A 107 32.37 2.53 -12.36
N TRP A 108 32.12 3.41 -11.41
CA TRP A 108 31.48 4.70 -11.69
C TRP A 108 32.38 5.57 -12.54
N ILE A 109 31.81 6.27 -13.53
CA ILE A 109 32.47 7.32 -14.30
C ILE A 109 32.48 8.58 -13.44
N GLU A 110 33.56 8.78 -12.65
CA GLU A 110 33.64 9.79 -11.60
C GLU A 110 33.39 11.22 -12.14
N ASP A 111 34.06 11.59 -13.26
CA ASP A 111 33.91 12.92 -13.85
C ASP A 111 32.45 13.21 -14.23
N GLN A 112 31.78 12.26 -14.85
CA GLN A 112 30.37 12.41 -15.25
C GLN A 112 29.43 12.50 -14.05
N VAL A 113 29.71 11.77 -12.97
CA VAL A 113 28.93 11.84 -11.74
C VAL A 113 29.10 13.17 -11.04
N VAL A 114 30.33 13.71 -10.98
CA VAL A 114 30.61 15.01 -10.37
C VAL A 114 29.99 16.16 -11.16
N ASP A 115 29.99 16.07 -12.49
CA ASP A 115 29.44 17.12 -13.36
C ASP A 115 27.91 17.13 -13.38
N GLU A 116 27.24 15.97 -13.23
CA GLU A 116 25.77 15.88 -13.35
C GLU A 116 25.03 16.10 -12.04
N PHE A 117 25.66 15.81 -10.89
CA PHE A 117 24.97 15.81 -9.59
C PHE A 117 25.55 16.80 -8.59
N SER A 118 24.75 17.20 -7.59
CA SER A 118 25.26 18.00 -6.47
C SER A 118 26.35 17.23 -5.71
N PRO A 119 27.33 17.93 -5.07
CA PRO A 119 28.45 17.27 -4.37
C PRO A 119 28.00 16.22 -3.35
N HIS A 120 26.88 16.46 -2.68
CA HIS A 120 26.31 15.52 -1.70
C HIS A 120 25.77 14.26 -2.38
N GLU A 121 25.10 14.38 -3.52
CA GLU A 121 24.57 13.25 -4.28
C GLU A 121 25.69 12.49 -4.99
N ALA A 122 26.66 13.19 -5.58
CA ALA A 122 27.84 12.60 -6.19
C ALA A 122 28.60 11.73 -5.18
N PHE A 123 28.84 12.24 -3.98
CA PHE A 123 29.45 11.46 -2.91
C PHE A 123 28.63 10.22 -2.53
N ALA A 124 27.31 10.35 -2.46
CA ALA A 124 26.41 9.23 -2.16
C ALA A 124 26.42 8.18 -3.29
N ILE A 125 26.51 8.59 -4.56
CA ILE A 125 26.56 7.70 -5.74
C ILE A 125 27.88 6.95 -5.76
N LEU A 126 28.99 7.65 -5.67
CA LEU A 126 30.35 7.06 -5.70
C LEU A 126 30.59 6.13 -4.51
N GLY A 127 29.88 6.33 -3.39
CA GLY A 127 29.90 5.45 -2.24
C GLY A 127 29.09 4.15 -2.40
N ILE A 128 28.33 3.96 -3.49
CA ILE A 128 27.61 2.70 -3.75
C ILE A 128 28.57 1.68 -4.35
N PRO A 129 28.80 0.53 -3.69
CA PRO A 129 29.66 -0.51 -4.23
C PRO A 129 29.00 -1.16 -5.44
N LEU A 130 29.70 -1.21 -6.56
CA LEU A 130 29.31 -1.96 -7.75
C LEU A 130 29.93 -3.35 -7.70
N SER A 131 29.19 -4.34 -8.23
CA SER A 131 29.70 -5.70 -8.34
C SER A 131 30.56 -5.84 -9.59
N SER A 132 31.72 -6.46 -9.48
CA SER A 132 32.57 -6.81 -10.61
C SER A 132 31.93 -7.85 -11.56
N THR A 133 30.93 -8.57 -11.07
CA THR A 133 30.11 -9.48 -11.89
C THR A 133 28.85 -8.73 -12.29
N GLN A 134 28.46 -8.80 -13.57
CA GLN A 134 27.24 -8.16 -14.09
C GLN A 134 25.96 -8.74 -13.48
N VAL A 135 25.75 -8.46 -12.19
CA VAL A 135 24.55 -8.85 -11.46
C VAL A 135 23.43 -7.88 -11.84
N LYS A 136 22.24 -8.40 -12.09
CA LYS A 136 21.05 -7.56 -12.39
C LYS A 136 20.65 -6.71 -11.20
N ASP A 137 20.10 -5.55 -11.48
CA ASP A 137 19.49 -4.67 -10.49
C ASP A 137 18.42 -5.41 -9.68
N LYS A 138 18.36 -5.14 -8.37
CA LYS A 138 17.43 -5.80 -7.48
C LYS A 138 16.57 -4.80 -6.71
N LEU A 139 15.26 -4.92 -6.82
CA LEU A 139 14.34 -4.15 -5.98
C LEU A 139 14.23 -4.82 -4.61
N ILE A 140 14.50 -4.08 -3.55
CA ILE A 140 14.43 -4.55 -2.16
C ILE A 140 13.38 -3.81 -1.35
N TRP A 141 12.91 -4.44 -0.29
CA TRP A 141 12.03 -3.85 0.72
C TRP A 141 12.85 -3.31 1.88
N MET A 142 12.82 -1.98 2.10
CA MET A 142 13.68 -1.32 3.09
C MET A 142 13.32 -1.63 4.55
N ALA A 143 12.07 -1.98 4.84
CA ALA A 143 11.60 -2.20 6.20
C ALA A 143 11.93 -3.60 6.76
N THR A 144 12.74 -4.40 6.05
CA THR A 144 13.22 -5.71 6.52
C THR A 144 14.70 -5.89 6.22
N PRO A 145 15.49 -6.50 7.15
CA PRO A 145 16.93 -6.71 6.93
C PRO A 145 17.25 -7.57 5.72
N ASN A 146 16.39 -8.54 5.39
CA ASN A 146 16.58 -9.45 4.25
C ASN A 146 16.09 -8.87 2.90
N GLY A 147 15.60 -7.62 2.88
CA GLY A 147 15.09 -6.98 1.68
C GLY A 147 13.80 -7.57 1.12
N CYS A 148 13.13 -8.49 1.82
CA CYS A 148 11.91 -9.15 1.38
C CYS A 148 10.66 -8.49 1.96
N TYR A 149 9.64 -8.31 1.13
CA TYR A 149 8.36 -7.75 1.58
C TYR A 149 7.63 -8.68 2.55
N SER A 150 7.18 -8.15 3.67
CA SER A 150 6.21 -8.81 4.53
C SER A 150 5.01 -7.89 4.82
N THR A 151 3.84 -8.47 5.01
CA THR A 151 2.63 -7.70 5.33
C THR A 151 2.78 -6.94 6.67
N LYS A 152 3.47 -7.54 7.63
CA LYS A 152 3.76 -6.93 8.93
C LYS A 152 4.65 -5.69 8.78
N SER A 153 5.74 -5.81 8.03
CA SER A 153 6.69 -4.70 7.82
C SER A 153 6.10 -3.55 6.99
N ALA A 154 5.13 -3.83 6.13
CA ALA A 154 4.44 -2.80 5.34
C ALA A 154 3.45 -1.96 6.18
N TYR A 155 3.02 -2.46 7.32
CA TYR A 155 2.09 -1.74 8.18
C TYR A 155 2.72 -0.47 8.77
N HIS A 156 3.98 -0.51 9.17
CA HIS A 156 4.68 0.61 9.79
C HIS A 156 4.78 1.87 8.90
N PRO A 157 5.30 1.79 7.66
CA PRO A 157 5.35 2.95 6.77
C PRO A 157 3.96 3.51 6.47
N LEU A 158 2.95 2.63 6.31
CA LEU A 158 1.57 3.06 6.09
C LEU A 158 0.97 3.78 7.28
N SER A 159 1.15 3.26 8.49
CA SER A 159 0.62 3.89 9.71
C SER A 159 1.24 5.27 9.93
N THR A 160 2.52 5.45 9.61
CA THR A 160 3.21 6.73 9.69
C THR A 160 2.69 7.73 8.65
N GLU A 161 2.48 7.31 7.41
CA GLU A 161 1.93 8.15 6.34
C GLU A 161 0.44 8.50 6.59
N VAL A 162 -0.34 7.54 7.06
CA VAL A 162 -1.75 7.75 7.41
C VAL A 162 -1.87 8.65 8.64
N ALA A 163 -1.02 8.46 9.65
CA ALA A 163 -0.99 9.32 10.82
C ALA A 163 -0.61 10.77 10.52
N LYS A 164 0.21 11.02 9.49
CA LYS A 164 0.52 12.39 9.02
C LYS A 164 -0.65 13.06 8.31
N LYS A 165 -1.56 12.29 7.69
CA LYS A 165 -2.67 12.82 6.88
C LYS A 165 -4.00 12.90 7.62
N ILE A 166 -4.18 12.14 8.68
CA ILE A 166 -5.37 12.16 9.51
C ILE A 166 -4.99 12.94 10.77
N PRO A 167 -5.65 14.06 11.08
CA PRO A 167 -5.56 14.65 12.41
C PRO A 167 -5.89 13.53 13.39
N GLY A 168 -4.92 13.12 14.18
CA GLY A 168 -5.13 12.08 15.18
C GLY A 168 -6.34 12.45 16.03
N PRO A 169 -7.17 11.50 16.49
CA PRO A 169 -8.24 11.82 17.41
C PRO A 169 -7.61 12.62 18.55
N SER A 170 -8.21 13.76 18.87
CA SER A 170 -7.75 14.71 19.90
C SER A 170 -7.48 14.03 21.25
N ASN A 171 -7.88 12.78 21.39
CA ASN A 171 -7.62 11.94 22.56
C ASN A 171 -7.22 10.50 22.17
N MET A 172 -5.93 10.32 21.85
CA MET A 172 -5.34 8.99 21.54
C MET A 172 -5.51 7.99 22.70
N THR A 173 -5.59 8.45 23.92
CA THR A 173 -5.77 7.61 25.12
C THR A 173 -7.18 7.04 25.16
N ALA A 174 -8.20 7.86 24.92
CA ALA A 174 -9.60 7.40 24.86
C ALA A 174 -9.82 6.42 23.70
N TYR A 175 -9.20 6.67 22.54
CA TYR A 175 -9.27 5.77 21.40
C TYR A 175 -8.64 4.39 21.68
N LYS A 176 -7.46 4.36 22.30
CA LYS A 176 -6.83 3.11 22.73
C LYS A 176 -7.66 2.38 23.78
N LYS A 177 -8.21 3.13 24.76
CA LYS A 177 -9.07 2.56 25.79
C LYS A 177 -10.32 1.92 25.18
N PHE A 178 -11.01 2.61 24.28
CA PHE A 178 -12.17 2.06 23.56
C PHE A 178 -11.92 0.69 22.94
N TRP A 179 -10.77 0.52 22.23
CA TRP A 179 -10.43 -0.77 21.65
C TRP A 179 -10.10 -1.82 22.70
N LEU A 180 -9.39 -1.46 23.75
CA LEU A 180 -9.11 -2.38 24.87
C LEU A 180 -10.40 -2.85 25.53
N ASP A 181 -11.34 -1.96 25.76
CA ASP A 181 -12.63 -2.27 26.40
C ASP A 181 -13.43 -3.27 25.53
N ILE A 182 -13.45 -3.12 24.20
CA ILE A 182 -14.11 -4.08 23.30
C ILE A 182 -13.47 -5.48 23.42
N TRP A 183 -12.15 -5.56 23.46
CA TRP A 183 -11.46 -6.87 23.53
C TRP A 183 -11.50 -7.50 24.92
N GLN A 184 -11.75 -6.72 25.95
CA GLN A 184 -11.90 -7.19 27.33
C GLN A 184 -13.34 -7.60 27.69
N LEU A 185 -14.33 -7.35 26.83
CA LEU A 185 -15.71 -7.76 27.05
C LEU A 185 -15.79 -9.28 27.34
N LYS A 186 -16.48 -9.63 28.43
CA LYS A 186 -16.73 -11.04 28.80
C LYS A 186 -17.89 -11.64 27.97
N VAL A 187 -17.72 -11.65 26.66
CA VAL A 187 -18.69 -12.20 25.71
C VAL A 187 -17.99 -13.15 24.72
N PRO A 188 -18.69 -14.07 24.06
CA PRO A 188 -18.12 -14.95 23.06
C PRO A 188 -17.35 -14.17 21.97
N ASN A 189 -16.28 -14.77 21.43
CA ASN A 189 -15.44 -14.14 20.43
C ASN A 189 -16.21 -13.62 19.21
N LYS A 190 -17.24 -14.34 18.76
CA LYS A 190 -18.10 -13.91 17.64
C LYS A 190 -18.76 -12.56 17.89
N ILE A 191 -19.17 -12.28 19.14
CA ILE A 191 -19.79 -11.00 19.52
C ILE A 191 -18.72 -9.88 19.54
N ARG A 192 -17.52 -10.14 20.10
CA ARG A 192 -16.41 -9.17 20.06
C ARG A 192 -16.03 -8.80 18.64
N HIS A 193 -15.92 -9.79 17.75
CA HIS A 193 -15.66 -9.56 16.33
C HIS A 193 -16.79 -8.80 15.64
N PHE A 194 -18.05 -9.08 15.99
CA PHE A 194 -19.18 -8.32 15.46
C PHE A 194 -19.09 -6.84 15.87
N ILE A 195 -18.91 -6.56 17.18
CA ILE A 195 -18.75 -5.19 17.70
C ILE A 195 -17.56 -4.49 17.00
N TRP A 196 -16.44 -5.18 16.84
CA TRP A 196 -15.27 -4.65 16.12
C TRP A 196 -15.60 -4.29 14.66
N ARG A 197 -16.36 -5.14 13.97
CA ARG A 197 -16.80 -4.86 12.59
C ARG A 197 -17.76 -3.68 12.53
N VAL A 198 -18.67 -3.55 13.48
CA VAL A 198 -19.57 -2.41 13.63
C VAL A 198 -18.76 -1.12 13.80
N ALA A 199 -17.85 -1.09 14.75
CA ALA A 199 -17.01 0.07 15.04
C ALA A 199 -16.07 0.49 13.91
N ASN A 200 -15.71 -0.44 13.02
CA ASN A 200 -14.89 -0.17 11.82
C ASN A 200 -15.71 -0.01 10.53
N GLU A 201 -17.02 0.20 10.58
CA GLU A 201 -17.88 0.34 9.40
C GLU A 201 -17.64 -0.79 8.36
N SER A 202 -17.37 -2.02 8.85
CA SER A 202 -16.97 -3.16 7.99
C SER A 202 -18.07 -4.24 7.84
N LEU A 203 -19.29 -3.94 8.25
CA LEU A 203 -20.45 -4.80 8.00
C LEU A 203 -20.84 -4.77 6.53
N PRO A 204 -21.43 -5.85 5.99
CA PRO A 204 -21.91 -5.90 4.60
C PRO A 204 -23.26 -5.19 4.42
N THR A 205 -23.35 -3.95 4.88
CA THR A 205 -24.52 -3.10 4.68
C THR A 205 -24.66 -2.70 3.21
N LYS A 206 -25.85 -2.35 2.76
CA LYS A 206 -26.11 -1.92 1.37
C LYS A 206 -25.23 -0.76 0.96
N LYS A 207 -24.99 0.22 1.85
CA LYS A 207 -24.03 1.32 1.63
C LYS A 207 -22.63 0.80 1.35
N ASN A 208 -22.13 -0.14 2.17
CA ASN A 208 -20.80 -0.71 1.98
C ASN A 208 -20.72 -1.61 0.74
N LEU A 209 -21.78 -2.34 0.41
CA LEU A 209 -21.87 -3.16 -0.79
C LEU A 209 -21.95 -2.30 -2.07
N LEU A 210 -22.67 -1.18 -2.04
CA LEU A 210 -22.70 -0.20 -3.14
C LEU A 210 -21.31 0.39 -3.39
N GLN A 211 -20.57 0.78 -2.35
CA GLN A 211 -19.20 1.28 -2.49
C GLN A 211 -18.23 0.25 -3.12
N ARG A 212 -18.55 -1.03 -2.97
CA ARG A 212 -17.80 -2.14 -3.57
C ARG A 212 -18.32 -2.56 -4.94
N ASN A 213 -19.33 -1.87 -5.48
CA ASN A 213 -20.02 -2.21 -6.75
C ASN A 213 -20.62 -3.62 -6.75
N ILE A 214 -21.11 -4.11 -5.61
CA ILE A 214 -21.76 -5.41 -5.46
C ILE A 214 -23.29 -5.27 -5.63
N THR A 215 -23.85 -4.12 -5.21
CA THR A 215 -25.28 -3.80 -5.36
C THR A 215 -25.48 -2.52 -6.16
N ALA A 216 -26.68 -2.35 -6.72
CA ALA A 216 -27.03 -1.17 -7.52
C ALA A 216 -27.58 0.00 -6.67
N ASN A 217 -28.08 -0.27 -5.46
CA ASN A 217 -28.62 0.74 -4.56
C ASN A 217 -28.18 0.53 -3.12
N ALA A 218 -28.34 1.54 -2.29
CA ALA A 218 -28.00 1.53 -0.87
C ALA A 218 -29.22 1.49 0.04
N LEU A 219 -30.46 1.39 -0.50
CA LEU A 219 -31.67 1.40 0.30
C LEU A 219 -31.81 0.14 1.16
N CYS A 220 -32.30 0.31 2.36
CA CYS A 220 -32.55 -0.78 3.29
C CYS A 220 -33.68 -1.67 2.81
N ASP A 221 -33.46 -2.98 2.69
CA ASP A 221 -34.51 -3.95 2.30
C ASP A 221 -35.61 -4.06 3.38
N GLY A 222 -35.34 -3.65 4.59
CA GLY A 222 -36.27 -3.69 5.71
C GLY A 222 -37.34 -2.62 5.65
N CYS A 223 -36.97 -1.36 5.54
CA CYS A 223 -37.88 -0.22 5.54
C CYS A 223 -38.06 0.43 4.17
N SER A 224 -37.15 0.16 3.21
CA SER A 224 -37.16 0.69 1.84
C SER A 224 -37.14 2.25 1.74
N SER A 225 -36.94 2.95 2.85
CA SER A 225 -37.01 4.41 2.92
C SER A 225 -35.65 5.10 3.11
N GLU A 226 -34.72 4.46 3.78
CA GLU A 226 -33.45 5.05 4.17
C GLU A 226 -32.26 4.22 3.67
N THR A 227 -31.09 4.88 3.58
CA THR A 227 -29.83 4.22 3.23
C THR A 227 -29.40 3.27 4.36
N GLU A 228 -29.14 2.01 4.03
CA GLU A 228 -28.66 1.03 5.00
C GLU A 228 -27.17 1.20 5.26
N ASP A 229 -26.84 2.06 6.23
CA ASP A 229 -25.52 2.09 6.84
C ASP A 229 -25.48 1.24 8.13
N THR A 230 -24.35 1.20 8.79
CA THR A 230 -24.15 0.37 9.99
C THR A 230 -25.10 0.76 11.14
N ILE A 231 -25.33 2.05 11.36
CA ILE A 231 -26.20 2.53 12.43
C ILE A 231 -27.67 2.23 12.10
N HIS A 232 -28.08 2.47 10.86
CA HIS A 232 -29.42 2.16 10.39
C HIS A 232 -29.72 0.65 10.49
N ALA A 233 -28.78 -0.20 10.04
CA ALA A 233 -28.96 -1.65 10.06
C ALA A 233 -29.08 -2.26 11.45
N ILE A 234 -28.46 -1.65 12.47
CA ILE A 234 -28.42 -2.18 13.84
C ILE A 234 -29.44 -1.50 14.74
N TRP A 235 -29.73 -0.23 14.52
CA TRP A 235 -30.48 0.62 15.46
C TRP A 235 -31.57 1.46 14.81
N GLY A 236 -31.31 2.05 13.65
CA GLY A 236 -32.15 3.09 13.04
C GLY A 236 -33.41 2.57 12.34
N CYS A 237 -33.36 1.39 11.75
CA CYS A 237 -34.44 0.82 10.94
C CYS A 237 -35.72 0.57 11.78
N ALA A 238 -36.88 0.97 11.26
CA ALA A 238 -38.16 0.77 11.93
C ALA A 238 -38.41 -0.70 12.32
N LYS A 239 -38.05 -1.67 11.44
CA LYS A 239 -38.16 -3.10 11.74
C LYS A 239 -37.20 -3.55 12.84
N VAL A 240 -36.03 -2.96 12.94
CA VAL A 240 -35.06 -3.29 13.99
C VAL A 240 -35.49 -2.67 15.33
N LYS A 241 -36.03 -1.46 15.30
CA LYS A 241 -36.60 -0.83 16.50
C LYS A 241 -37.71 -1.66 17.14
N SER A 242 -38.59 -2.30 16.34
CA SER A 242 -39.62 -3.18 16.90
C SER A 242 -39.03 -4.38 17.63
N VAL A 243 -37.95 -4.98 17.09
CA VAL A 243 -37.24 -6.09 17.74
C VAL A 243 -36.61 -5.66 19.07
N TRP A 244 -35.99 -4.47 19.10
CA TRP A 244 -35.41 -3.94 20.35
C TRP A 244 -36.49 -3.67 21.41
N TRP A 245 -37.62 -3.12 20.96
CA TRP A 245 -38.75 -2.88 21.84
C TRP A 245 -39.32 -4.18 22.47
N GLU A 246 -39.47 -5.24 21.67
CA GLU A 246 -39.89 -6.56 22.16
C GLU A 246 -38.86 -7.14 23.15
N LEU A 247 -37.56 -7.05 22.86
CA LEU A 247 -36.50 -7.55 23.75
C LEU A 247 -36.45 -6.80 25.10
N GLU A 248 -36.75 -5.50 25.12
CA GLU A 248 -36.84 -4.73 26.38
C GLU A 248 -38.05 -5.13 27.21
N HIS A 249 -39.17 -5.46 26.58
CA HIS A 249 -40.41 -5.80 27.26
C HIS A 249 -40.55 -7.31 27.57
N CYS A 250 -39.80 -8.16 26.90
CA CYS A 250 -39.75 -9.61 27.14
C CYS A 250 -38.69 -10.04 28.17
N ARG A 251 -38.06 -9.12 28.90
CA ARG A 251 -37.16 -9.52 29.99
C ARG A 251 -37.99 -10.20 31.08
N PRO A 252 -37.85 -11.52 31.34
CA PRO A 252 -38.41 -12.09 32.55
C PRO A 252 -37.76 -11.39 33.74
N PHE A 253 -38.55 -10.94 34.67
CA PHE A 253 -38.10 -10.52 35.99
C PHE A 253 -37.31 -11.70 36.58
N VAL A 254 -35.98 -11.66 36.52
CA VAL A 254 -35.14 -12.53 37.33
C VAL A 254 -35.05 -11.83 38.65
N GLY A 255 -35.91 -12.33 39.61
CA GLY A 255 -35.84 -12.01 41.01
C GLY A 255 -34.58 -12.63 41.64
#